data_23abab6436eddf6a46ba45bebcd6fd48
#
_entry.id   23abab6436eddf6a46ba45bebcd6fd48
#
_cell.length_a   1.000
_cell.length_b   1.000
_cell.length_c   1.000
_cell.angle_alpha   90.00
_cell.angle_beta   90.00
_cell.angle_gamma   90.00
#
_symmetry.space_group_name_H-M   'P 1'
#
loop_
_entity.id
_entity.type
_entity.pdbx_description
1 polymer ?
#
loop_
_entity_poly.entity_id
_entity_poly.type
_entity_poly.pdbx_seq_one_letter_code
_entity_poly.pdbx_strand_id
1 'polypeptide(L)' 'MDKPTPDPLTQTVKNRLQDLTDRLGGTIQYTDWRNSKGEAGKRIIILYNHAETN' A
#
# COMPACT_ATOMS: atom_id res chain seq x y z
N MET A 1 25.76 16.66 -2.14
CA MET A 1 24.81 15.92 -2.95
C MET A 1 23.99 15.00 -2.07
N ASP A 2 22.71 15.16 -2.15
CA ASP A 2 21.83 14.41 -1.28
C ASP A 2 21.54 13.05 -1.86
N LYS A 3 21.61 12.05 -1.00
CA LYS A 3 21.19 10.74 -1.39
C LYS A 3 19.67 10.68 -1.36
N PRO A 4 19.05 10.06 -2.35
CA PRO A 4 17.61 9.86 -2.27
C PRO A 4 17.28 9.04 -1.04
N THR A 5 16.22 9.43 -0.37
CA THR A 5 15.74 8.66 0.76
C THR A 5 15.26 7.33 0.25
N PRO A 6 15.71 6.22 0.84
CA PRO A 6 15.22 4.92 0.39
C PRO A 6 13.72 4.83 0.56
N ASP A 7 13.08 4.26 -0.44
CA ASP A 7 11.66 4.00 -0.37
C ASP A 7 11.43 2.93 0.69
N PRO A 8 10.67 3.23 1.74
CA PRO A 8 10.38 2.21 2.75
C PRO A 8 9.57 1.04 2.21
N LEU A 9 8.94 1.23 1.05
CA LEU A 9 8.16 0.18 0.44
C LEU A 9 9.06 -0.70 -0.40
N THR A 10 9.87 -1.48 0.27
CA THR A 10 10.79 -2.41 -0.37
C THR A 10 10.04 -3.64 -0.88
N GLN A 11 10.73 -4.45 -1.68
CA GLN A 11 10.12 -5.67 -2.19
C GLN A 11 9.72 -6.60 -1.05
N THR A 12 10.54 -6.63 0.00
CA THR A 12 10.21 -7.45 1.17
C THR A 12 8.91 -7.00 1.80
N VAL A 13 8.73 -5.69 1.94
CA VAL A 13 7.51 -5.15 2.53
C VAL A 13 6.32 -5.45 1.62
N LYS A 14 6.49 -5.28 0.32
CA LYS A 14 5.43 -5.57 -0.64
C LYS A 14 5.02 -7.03 -0.57
N ASN A 15 6.00 -7.93 -0.42
CA ASN A 15 5.70 -9.35 -0.32
C ASN A 15 4.87 -9.65 0.91
N ARG A 16 5.19 -9.01 2.03
CA ARG A 16 4.41 -9.20 3.24
C ARG A 16 3.00 -8.65 3.11
N LEU A 17 2.88 -7.49 2.46
CA LEU A 17 1.57 -6.90 2.23
C LEU A 17 0.72 -7.79 1.32
N GLN A 18 1.34 -8.37 0.31
CA GLN A 18 0.64 -9.28 -0.59
C GLN A 18 0.18 -10.52 0.16
N ASP A 19 1.03 -11.06 1.03
CA ASP A 19 0.68 -12.23 1.82
C ASP A 19 -0.52 -11.94 2.72
N LEU A 20 -0.51 -10.79 3.38
CA LEU A 20 -1.62 -10.39 4.24
C LEU A 20 -2.89 -10.18 3.42
N THR A 21 -2.73 -9.57 2.25
CA THR A 21 -3.87 -9.35 1.37
C THR A 21 -4.47 -10.68 0.91
N ASP A 22 -3.62 -11.65 0.61
CA ASP A 22 -4.08 -12.96 0.19
C ASP A 22 -4.86 -13.64 1.32
N ARG A 23 -4.40 -13.45 2.55
CA ARG A 23 -5.09 -14.03 3.71
C ARG A 23 -6.48 -13.41 3.90
N LEU A 24 -6.60 -12.15 3.52
CA LEU A 24 -7.90 -11.48 3.56
C LEU A 24 -8.77 -11.85 2.37
N GLY A 25 -8.19 -12.47 1.36
CA GLY A 25 -8.91 -12.77 0.13
C GLY A 25 -9.21 -11.54 -0.69
N GLY A 26 -8.35 -10.53 -0.58
CA GLY A 26 -8.59 -9.24 -1.20
C GLY A 26 -7.61 -8.91 -2.30
N THR A 27 -7.60 -7.63 -2.64
CA THR A 27 -6.75 -7.07 -3.68
C THR A 27 -6.02 -5.88 -3.11
N ILE A 28 -4.75 -5.73 -3.46
CA ILE A 28 -3.96 -4.60 -3.00
C ILE A 28 -3.66 -3.68 -4.16
N GLN A 29 -3.73 -2.38 -3.91
CA GLN A 29 -3.45 -1.36 -4.91
C GLN A 29 -2.47 -0.37 -4.35
N TYR A 30 -1.57 0.10 -5.19
CA TYR A 30 -0.60 1.13 -4.85
C TYR A 30 -0.89 2.34 -5.70
N THR A 31 -1.17 3.47 -5.06
CA THR A 31 -1.50 4.69 -5.77
C THR A 31 -0.69 5.85 -5.23
N ASP A 32 -0.67 6.93 -5.97
CA ASP A 32 -0.03 8.17 -5.54
C ASP A 32 -1.08 9.15 -5.10
N TRP A 33 -0.70 10.06 -4.21
CA TRP A 33 -1.58 11.15 -3.84
C TRP A 33 -0.79 12.46 -3.81
N ARG A 34 -1.52 13.53 -3.96
CA ARG A 34 -0.95 14.87 -3.93
C ARG A 34 -2.00 15.83 -3.40
N ASN A 35 -1.58 16.79 -2.61
CA ASN A 35 -2.50 17.80 -2.11
C ASN A 35 -2.18 19.16 -2.71
N SER A 36 -3.00 20.15 -2.35
CA SER A 36 -2.84 21.50 -2.90
C SER A 36 -1.62 22.21 -2.38
N LYS A 37 -1.01 21.72 -1.31
CA LYS A 37 0.19 22.32 -0.75
C LYS A 37 1.46 21.88 -1.46
N GLY A 38 1.33 20.99 -2.43
CA GLY A 38 2.48 20.46 -3.13
C GLY A 38 3.09 19.25 -2.48
N GLU A 39 2.51 18.76 -1.42
CA GLU A 39 2.96 17.53 -0.80
C GLU A 39 2.46 16.34 -1.60
N ALA A 40 3.28 15.31 -1.65
CA ALA A 40 2.94 14.12 -2.38
C ALA A 40 3.41 12.90 -1.62
N GLY A 41 2.71 11.79 -1.82
CA GLY A 41 3.08 10.57 -1.16
C GLY A 41 2.47 9.38 -1.86
N LYS A 42 2.54 8.24 -1.22
CA LYS A 42 2.00 7.01 -1.76
C LYS A 42 0.93 6.47 -0.84
N ARG A 43 -0.03 5.82 -1.45
CA ARG A 43 -1.15 5.25 -0.71
C ARG A 43 -1.25 3.77 -1.02
N ILE A 44 -1.48 2.99 0.00
CA ILE A 44 -1.70 1.56 -0.16
C ILE A 44 -3.14 1.28 0.22
N ILE A 45 -3.87 0.67 -0.69
CA ILE A 45 -5.28 0.38 -0.49
C ILE A 45 -5.46 -1.13 -0.59
N ILE A 46 -6.07 -1.70 0.42
CA ILE A 46 -6.41 -3.12 0.41
C ILE A 46 -7.92 -3.22 0.40
N LEU A 47 -8.43 -3.85 -0.64
CA LEU A 47 -9.86 -4.04 -0.81
C LEU A 47 -10.17 -5.50 -0.55
N TYR A 48 -11.08 -5.77 0.36
CA TYR A 48 -11.48 -7.13 0.62
C TYR A 48 -12.96 -7.16 0.93
N ASN A 49 -13.56 -8.32 0.69
CA ASN A 49 -14.96 -8.51 0.95
C ASN A 49 -15.13 -8.97 2.38
N HIS A 50 -15.91 -8.21 3.13
CA HIS A 50 -16.26 -8.62 4.48
C HIS A 50 -17.55 -9.42 4.40
N ALA A 51 -17.40 -10.73 4.46
CA ALA A 51 -18.58 -11.58 4.43
C ALA A 51 -19.23 -11.55 5.81
N GLU A 52 -20.44 -11.09 5.82
CA GLU A 52 -21.22 -11.09 7.05
C GLU A 52 -21.65 -12.51 7.31
N THR A 53 -21.08 -13.09 8.34
CA THR A 53 -21.58 -14.37 8.79
C THR A 53 -22.47 -14.15 9.97
N ASN A 54 -23.63 -14.60 9.87
CA ASN A 54 -24.59 -14.49 10.97
C ASN A 54 -24.59 -15.74 11.80
#